data_57bb109074af749505f9e7ebd6e925fa
#
_entry.id   57bb109074af749505f9e7ebd6e925fa
#
_cell.length_a   1.000
_cell.length_b   1.000
_cell.length_c   1.000
_cell.angle_alpha   90.00
_cell.angle_beta   90.00
_cell.angle_gamma   90.00
#
_symmetry.space_group_name_H-M   'P 1'
#
loop_
_entity.id
_entity.type
_entity.pdbx_description
1 polymer ?
#
loop_
_entity_poly.entity_id
_entity_poly.type
_entity_poly.pdbx_seq_one_letter_code
_entity_poly.pdbx_strand_id
1 'polypeptide(L)'
;HWQRILDTTDYLKADLTFSEADLKTIIKSELEQKEAQTGRLRITFYRDGEGKYLPISNRLKYLVGFEFQNQKLFAWSELNVLIPSSVKLPAHDSGNYKLISKTLQIKAAVEAQEKGFDEAIMLNDRGEVAEGIAGNVFIIDNGKISTPELASGTLAGTTRAVLLNYFPEILERKLVSEELEKADAVFLTNSVRGIQIVRANQKGSVMLKEMIEQLNKLMISSIQDF
;
A
#
# COMPACT_ATOMS: atom_id res chain seq x y z
N HIS A 1 10.64 1.81 -2.14
CA HIS A 1 10.37 2.63 -0.96
C HIS A 1 11.07 3.99 -1.00
N TRP A 2 12.36 4.00 -1.40
CA TRP A 2 13.14 5.22 -1.43
C TRP A 2 12.53 6.28 -2.37
N GLN A 3 12.19 5.90 -3.60
CA GLN A 3 11.56 6.81 -4.55
C GLN A 3 10.29 7.46 -3.98
N ARG A 4 9.42 6.70 -3.29
CA ARG A 4 8.22 7.28 -2.68
C ARG A 4 8.53 8.28 -1.56
N ILE A 5 9.64 8.11 -0.83
CA ILE A 5 10.10 9.12 0.14
C ILE A 5 10.45 10.41 -0.60
N LEU A 6 11.24 10.31 -1.68
CA LEU A 6 11.63 11.47 -2.50
C LEU A 6 10.41 12.19 -3.09
N ASP A 7 9.48 11.45 -3.70
CA ASP A 7 8.26 12.01 -4.28
C ASP A 7 7.40 12.73 -3.21
N THR A 8 7.30 12.13 -2.02
CA THR A 8 6.53 12.71 -0.91
C THR A 8 7.20 13.97 -0.37
N THR A 9 8.53 14.00 -0.23
CA THR A 9 9.26 15.17 0.26
C THR A 9 9.22 16.33 -0.74
N ASP A 10 9.29 16.03 -2.03
CA ASP A 10 9.12 17.05 -3.07
C ASP A 10 7.71 17.63 -3.08
N TYR A 11 6.68 16.78 -3.03
CA TYR A 11 5.28 17.22 -2.93
C TYR A 11 5.04 18.15 -1.72
N LEU A 12 5.63 17.82 -0.57
CA LEU A 12 5.49 18.60 0.66
C LEU A 12 6.45 19.79 0.73
N LYS A 13 7.33 19.98 -0.25
CA LYS A 13 8.41 20.98 -0.20
C LYS A 13 9.23 20.87 1.09
N ALA A 14 9.59 19.63 1.48
CA ALA A 14 10.30 19.34 2.70
C ALA A 14 11.78 19.03 2.42
N ASP A 15 12.67 19.52 3.31
CA ASP A 15 14.10 19.35 3.17
C ASP A 15 14.54 18.02 3.78
N LEU A 16 14.78 17.02 2.92
CA LEU A 16 15.27 15.72 3.33
C LEU A 16 16.79 15.74 3.49
N THR A 17 17.26 15.67 4.74
CA THR A 17 18.70 15.57 5.08
C THR A 17 19.18 14.12 5.25
N PHE A 18 18.36 13.17 4.85
CA PHE A 18 18.50 11.74 5.01
C PHE A 18 18.73 11.10 3.64
N SER A 19 19.72 10.23 3.51
CA SER A 19 20.08 9.57 2.25
C SER A 19 19.61 8.11 2.19
N GLU A 20 19.66 7.50 1.01
CA GLU A 20 19.40 6.07 0.86
C GLU A 20 20.43 5.22 1.62
N ALA A 21 21.68 5.69 1.72
CA ALA A 21 22.73 5.03 2.51
C ALA A 21 22.39 5.03 4.00
N ASP A 22 21.84 6.14 4.51
CA ASP A 22 21.37 6.22 5.90
C ASP A 22 20.22 5.23 6.13
N LEU A 23 19.30 5.10 5.19
CA LEU A 23 18.22 4.11 5.25
C LEU A 23 18.76 2.68 5.35
N LYS A 24 19.72 2.32 4.50
CA LYS A 24 20.36 1.00 4.52
C LYS A 24 21.08 0.74 5.83
N THR A 25 21.77 1.75 6.36
CA THR A 25 22.48 1.67 7.66
C THR A 25 21.49 1.41 8.80
N ILE A 26 20.37 2.13 8.84
CA ILE A 26 19.32 1.95 9.84
C ILE A 26 18.74 0.53 9.77
N ILE A 27 18.42 0.05 8.57
CA ILE A 27 17.87 -1.30 8.38
C ILE A 27 18.83 -2.35 8.94
N LYS A 28 20.11 -2.27 8.60
CA LYS A 28 21.14 -3.20 9.09
C LYS A 28 21.26 -3.16 10.61
N SER A 29 21.37 -1.96 11.18
CA SER A 29 21.48 -1.78 12.62
C SER A 29 20.28 -2.35 13.39
N GLU A 30 19.06 -2.12 12.91
CA GLU A 30 17.86 -2.65 13.54
C GLU A 30 17.78 -4.19 13.47
N LEU A 31 18.16 -4.79 12.36
CA LEU A 31 18.20 -6.25 12.20
C LEU A 31 19.25 -6.88 13.12
N GLU A 32 20.44 -6.31 13.20
CA GLU A 32 21.52 -6.76 14.07
C GLU A 32 21.14 -6.66 15.56
N GLN A 33 20.63 -5.50 16.00
CA GLN A 33 20.25 -5.26 17.39
C GLN A 33 19.10 -6.17 17.87
N LYS A 34 18.21 -6.56 16.96
CA LYS A 34 17.06 -7.42 17.28
C LYS A 34 17.34 -8.89 17.03
N GLU A 35 18.53 -9.25 16.55
CA GLU A 35 18.89 -10.61 16.12
C GLU A 35 17.83 -11.20 15.17
N ALA A 36 17.26 -10.34 14.32
CA ALA A 36 16.11 -10.66 13.49
C ALA A 36 16.53 -10.84 12.02
N GLN A 37 15.99 -11.87 11.36
CA GLN A 37 16.15 -12.06 9.92
C GLN A 37 15.02 -11.40 9.12
N THR A 38 13.87 -11.20 9.74
CA THR A 38 12.68 -10.61 9.12
C THR A 38 11.95 -9.70 10.09
N GLY A 39 11.31 -8.64 9.57
CA GLY A 39 10.54 -7.74 10.40
C GLY A 39 9.91 -6.61 9.60
N ARG A 40 9.10 -5.83 10.29
CA ARG A 40 8.48 -4.62 9.79
C ARG A 40 9.23 -3.41 10.33
N LEU A 41 9.90 -2.68 9.44
CA LEU A 41 10.50 -1.39 9.76
C LEU A 41 9.51 -0.27 9.40
N ARG A 42 9.24 0.63 10.34
CA ARG A 42 8.49 1.86 10.10
C ARG A 42 9.42 3.04 10.30
N ILE A 43 9.59 3.86 9.27
CA ILE A 43 10.26 5.15 9.37
C ILE A 43 9.19 6.22 9.19
N THR A 44 9.08 7.12 10.16
CA THR A 44 8.14 8.23 10.14
C THR A 44 8.92 9.53 10.08
N PHE A 45 8.76 10.28 9.01
CA PHE A 45 9.33 11.61 8.84
C PHE A 45 8.36 12.68 9.34
N TYR A 46 8.88 13.67 10.02
CA TYR A 46 8.10 14.82 10.47
C TYR A 46 8.95 16.09 10.39
N ARG A 47 8.28 17.23 10.23
CA ARG A 47 9.00 18.52 10.23
C ARG A 47 9.53 18.83 11.62
N ASP A 48 10.79 19.27 11.64
CA ASP A 48 11.43 19.77 12.85
C ASP A 48 11.27 21.28 12.92
N GLY A 49 10.35 21.76 13.70
CA GLY A 49 10.20 23.19 13.88
C GLY A 49 8.85 23.63 14.42
N GLU A 50 8.83 24.88 14.83
CA GLU A 50 7.64 25.57 15.28
C GLU A 50 6.86 26.11 14.08
N GLY A 51 5.67 26.60 14.34
CA GLY A 51 4.75 27.15 13.36
C GLY A 51 3.40 26.46 13.39
N LYS A 52 2.35 27.18 12.98
CA LYS A 52 0.99 26.60 12.93
C LYS A 52 0.74 25.96 11.58
N TYR A 53 0.47 26.77 10.57
CA TYR A 53 0.21 26.29 9.20
C TYR A 53 1.42 26.51 8.29
N LEU A 54 2.19 27.57 8.52
CA LEU A 54 3.45 27.83 7.84
C LEU A 54 4.56 27.31 8.74
N PRO A 55 5.30 26.26 8.37
CA PRO A 55 6.44 25.79 9.16
C PRO A 55 7.58 26.80 9.09
N ILE A 56 8.23 27.05 10.21
CA ILE A 56 9.43 27.91 10.30
C ILE A 56 10.63 27.21 9.63
N SER A 57 10.66 25.88 9.69
CA SER A 57 11.68 25.05 9.05
C SER A 57 11.03 23.94 8.25
N ASN A 58 11.55 23.66 7.06
CA ASN A 58 11.16 22.52 6.23
C ASN A 58 12.02 21.27 6.48
N ARG A 59 12.99 21.34 7.39
CA ARG A 59 13.82 20.20 7.76
C ARG A 59 12.99 19.05 8.29
N LEU A 60 13.34 17.83 7.85
CA LEU A 60 12.74 16.62 8.37
C LEU A 60 13.62 15.97 9.42
N LYS A 61 12.97 15.54 10.50
CA LYS A 61 13.46 14.51 11.43
C LYS A 61 12.74 13.20 11.16
N TYR A 62 13.23 12.11 11.72
CA TYR A 62 12.60 10.81 11.59
C TYR A 62 12.56 10.04 12.91
N LEU A 63 11.59 9.14 13.00
CA LEU A 63 11.45 8.13 14.05
C LEU A 63 11.50 6.75 13.39
N VAL A 64 12.20 5.83 14.01
CA VAL A 64 12.29 4.45 13.58
C VAL A 64 11.58 3.55 14.57
N GLY A 65 10.73 2.68 14.07
CA GLY A 65 10.10 1.61 14.85
C GLY A 65 10.34 0.29 14.13
N PHE A 66 10.76 -0.72 14.85
CA PHE A 66 10.93 -2.08 14.36
C PHE A 66 9.98 -3.04 15.09
N GLU A 67 9.35 -3.91 14.32
CA GLU A 67 8.42 -4.93 14.80
C GLU A 67 8.77 -6.27 14.15
N PHE A 68 9.11 -7.26 14.98
CA PHE A 68 9.42 -8.61 14.48
C PHE A 68 8.19 -9.21 13.80
N GLN A 69 8.37 -9.79 12.62
CA GLN A 69 7.32 -10.51 11.91
C GLN A 69 7.90 -11.78 11.29
N ASN A 70 7.29 -12.90 11.59
CA ASN A 70 7.63 -14.20 11.00
C ASN A 70 6.58 -14.60 9.95
N GLN A 71 6.27 -13.71 9.02
CA GLN A 71 5.30 -13.99 7.96
C GLN A 71 6.00 -14.08 6.61
N LYS A 72 5.60 -15.09 5.82
CA LYS A 72 5.96 -15.15 4.40
C LYS A 72 5.21 -14.03 3.66
N LEU A 73 5.95 -13.17 2.99
CA LEU A 73 5.38 -12.24 2.02
C LEU A 73 4.72 -13.05 0.89
N PHE A 74 3.64 -12.51 0.31
CA PHE A 74 2.92 -13.14 -0.79
C PHE A 74 2.45 -14.58 -0.52
N ALA A 75 2.02 -14.86 0.71
CA ALA A 75 1.28 -16.07 1.01
C ALA A 75 -0.20 -15.90 0.61
N TRP A 76 -0.88 -17.01 0.29
CA TRP A 76 -2.34 -17.00 0.10
C TRP A 76 -3.01 -16.60 1.41
N SER A 77 -3.74 -15.48 1.38
CA SER A 77 -4.44 -14.93 2.54
C SER A 77 -5.78 -14.35 2.07
N GLU A 78 -6.86 -14.76 2.71
CA GLU A 78 -8.21 -14.26 2.42
C GLU A 78 -8.65 -13.26 3.48
N LEU A 79 -9.42 -12.26 3.04
CA LEU A 79 -9.99 -11.21 3.89
C LEU A 79 -11.51 -11.17 3.74
N ASN A 80 -12.19 -10.98 4.85
CA ASN A 80 -13.59 -10.60 4.85
C ASN A 80 -13.69 -9.06 4.76
N VAL A 81 -14.22 -8.55 3.64
CA VAL A 81 -14.11 -7.13 3.28
C VAL A 81 -15.46 -6.47 3.07
N LEU A 82 -15.68 -5.35 3.73
CA LEU A 82 -16.83 -4.48 3.51
C LEU A 82 -16.69 -3.72 2.18
N ILE A 83 -17.64 -3.89 1.26
CA ILE A 83 -17.64 -3.26 -0.06
C ILE A 83 -19.04 -2.70 -0.38
N PRO A 84 -19.17 -1.38 -0.66
CA PRO A 84 -18.20 -0.35 -0.29
C PRO A 84 -18.35 0.08 1.18
N SER A 85 -17.32 0.72 1.74
CA SER A 85 -17.45 1.50 2.97
C SER A 85 -18.34 2.74 2.75
N SER A 86 -19.04 3.21 3.77
CA SER A 86 -19.76 4.49 3.73
C SER A 86 -18.81 5.69 3.71
N VAL A 87 -17.56 5.49 4.13
CA VAL A 87 -16.52 6.51 4.15
C VAL A 87 -15.97 6.72 2.74
N LYS A 88 -15.99 7.98 2.28
CA LYS A 88 -15.45 8.36 0.97
C LYS A 88 -14.12 9.09 1.10
N LEU A 89 -13.22 8.81 0.18
CA LEU A 89 -11.94 9.51 0.04
C LEU A 89 -12.07 10.68 -0.93
N PRO A 90 -11.32 11.78 -0.75
CA PRO A 90 -11.24 12.80 -1.78
C PRO A 90 -10.47 12.25 -3.00
N ALA A 91 -10.98 12.49 -4.20
CA ALA A 91 -10.28 12.21 -5.44
C ALA A 91 -9.23 13.30 -5.71
N HIS A 92 -8.19 13.33 -4.91
CA HIS A 92 -7.17 14.36 -4.89
C HIS A 92 -5.76 13.72 -4.86
N ASP A 93 -4.78 14.40 -5.45
CA ASP A 93 -3.39 13.93 -5.55
C ASP A 93 -2.71 13.70 -4.21
N SER A 94 -3.12 14.40 -3.13
CA SER A 94 -2.62 14.15 -1.77
C SER A 94 -2.83 12.69 -1.30
N GLY A 95 -3.82 12.00 -1.86
CA GLY A 95 -4.07 10.58 -1.60
C GLY A 95 -2.91 9.68 -2.07
N ASN A 96 -2.19 10.10 -3.11
CA ASN A 96 -1.10 9.33 -3.70
C ASN A 96 0.12 9.22 -2.77
N TYR A 97 0.25 10.09 -1.77
CA TYR A 97 1.38 10.15 -0.86
C TYR A 97 1.11 9.47 0.48
N LYS A 98 2.15 8.83 1.04
CA LYS A 98 2.04 8.12 2.33
C LYS A 98 2.15 9.09 3.51
N LEU A 99 1.11 9.91 3.70
CA LEU A 99 1.02 10.88 4.79
C LEU A 99 0.59 10.21 6.11
N ILE A 100 0.91 10.86 7.24
CA ILE A 100 0.53 10.41 8.59
C ILE A 100 -0.99 10.56 8.79
N SER A 101 -1.61 11.60 8.22
CA SER A 101 -3.05 11.83 8.31
C SER A 101 -3.83 10.70 7.63
N LYS A 102 -4.50 9.88 8.42
CA LYS A 102 -5.28 8.71 7.99
C LYS A 102 -6.65 8.66 8.64
N THR A 103 -7.23 9.82 8.93
CA THR A 103 -8.52 9.94 9.62
C THR A 103 -9.64 9.16 8.90
N LEU A 104 -9.71 9.24 7.57
CA LEU A 104 -10.75 8.57 6.79
C LEU A 104 -10.54 7.05 6.79
N GLN A 105 -9.29 6.58 6.64
CA GLN A 105 -8.98 5.15 6.73
C GLN A 105 -9.29 4.59 8.13
N ILE A 106 -9.04 5.36 9.19
CA ILE A 106 -9.39 4.97 10.56
C ILE A 106 -10.93 4.87 10.70
N LYS A 107 -11.69 5.83 10.17
CA LYS A 107 -13.16 5.77 10.19
C LYS A 107 -13.70 4.56 9.45
N ALA A 108 -13.13 4.23 8.28
CA ALA A 108 -13.50 3.05 7.53
C ALA A 108 -13.14 1.75 8.26
N ALA A 109 -12.01 1.72 8.99
CA ALA A 109 -11.61 0.59 9.82
C ALA A 109 -12.60 0.35 10.97
N VAL A 110 -13.03 1.41 11.65
CA VAL A 110 -14.05 1.33 12.70
C VAL A 110 -15.38 0.83 12.13
N GLU A 111 -15.82 1.38 10.99
CA GLU A 111 -17.05 0.92 10.32
C GLU A 111 -16.97 -0.57 9.96
N ALA A 112 -15.86 -1.02 9.40
CA ALA A 112 -15.65 -2.42 9.05
C ALA A 112 -15.73 -3.32 10.29
N GLN A 113 -15.03 -2.95 11.36
CA GLN A 113 -15.03 -3.69 12.62
C GLN A 113 -16.42 -3.80 13.24
N GLU A 114 -17.19 -2.70 13.30
CA GLU A 114 -18.56 -2.67 13.82
C GLU A 114 -19.49 -3.59 13.03
N LYS A 115 -19.22 -3.79 11.74
CA LYS A 115 -19.99 -4.68 10.85
C LYS A 115 -19.43 -6.09 10.75
N GLY A 116 -18.37 -6.42 11.49
CA GLY A 116 -17.75 -7.76 11.51
C GLY A 116 -16.86 -8.09 10.31
N PHE A 117 -16.28 -7.06 9.68
CA PHE A 117 -15.33 -7.19 8.57
C PHE A 117 -13.89 -6.89 9.03
N ASP A 118 -12.91 -7.52 8.35
CA ASP A 118 -11.48 -7.33 8.64
C ASP A 118 -10.91 -6.10 7.93
N GLU A 119 -11.52 -5.68 6.83
CA GLU A 119 -11.03 -4.64 5.92
C GLU A 119 -12.23 -3.97 5.22
N ALA A 120 -12.03 -2.82 4.59
CA ALA A 120 -13.04 -2.19 3.74
C ALA A 120 -12.43 -1.60 2.47
N ILE A 121 -13.17 -1.64 1.37
CA ILE A 121 -12.84 -0.89 0.16
C ILE A 121 -13.63 0.41 0.16
N MET A 122 -12.91 1.51 -0.02
CA MET A 122 -13.45 2.87 -0.05
C MET A 122 -13.58 3.37 -1.49
N LEU A 123 -14.69 4.04 -1.74
CA LEU A 123 -14.89 4.83 -2.96
C LEU A 123 -14.40 6.27 -2.73
N ASN A 124 -14.08 6.97 -3.81
CA ASN A 124 -13.86 8.40 -3.75
C ASN A 124 -15.18 9.20 -3.83
N ASP A 125 -15.07 10.51 -3.75
CA ASP A 125 -16.20 11.44 -3.82
C ASP A 125 -16.90 11.47 -5.19
N ARG A 126 -16.27 10.88 -6.24
CA ARG A 126 -16.88 10.67 -7.56
C ARG A 126 -17.55 9.30 -7.71
N GLY A 127 -17.53 8.45 -6.68
CA GLY A 127 -18.08 7.10 -6.71
C GLY A 127 -17.17 6.05 -7.35
N GLU A 128 -15.91 6.40 -7.67
CA GLU A 128 -14.91 5.48 -8.21
C GLU A 128 -14.23 4.72 -7.07
N VAL A 129 -13.81 3.48 -7.30
CA VAL A 129 -13.00 2.71 -6.35
C VAL A 129 -11.66 3.41 -6.15
N ALA A 130 -11.30 3.67 -4.91
CA ALA A 130 -10.01 4.27 -4.55
C ALA A 130 -9.04 3.22 -4.00
N GLU A 131 -9.17 2.83 -2.75
CA GLU A 131 -8.27 1.90 -2.09
C GLU A 131 -8.96 1.14 -0.96
N GLY A 132 -8.30 0.11 -0.42
CA GLY A 132 -8.65 -0.47 0.87
C GLY A 132 -8.14 0.39 2.04
N ILE A 133 -8.50 0.04 3.28
CA ILE A 133 -8.00 0.73 4.48
C ILE A 133 -6.46 0.71 4.51
N ALA A 134 -5.87 -0.42 4.16
CA ALA A 134 -4.42 -0.63 4.25
C ALA A 134 -3.78 -1.18 2.96
N GLY A 135 -4.47 -1.17 1.82
CA GLY A 135 -3.96 -1.76 0.58
C GLY A 135 -4.53 -1.14 -0.69
N ASN A 136 -3.78 -1.25 -1.79
CA ASN A 136 -4.27 -0.92 -3.11
C ASN A 136 -5.19 -2.03 -3.64
N VAL A 137 -6.26 -1.64 -4.34
CA VAL A 137 -7.23 -2.57 -4.95
C VAL A 137 -6.76 -3.00 -6.33
N PHE A 138 -6.95 -4.27 -6.62
CA PHE A 138 -6.79 -4.86 -7.95
C PHE A 138 -7.97 -5.76 -8.25
N ILE A 139 -8.36 -5.85 -9.51
CA ILE A 139 -9.33 -6.81 -10.01
C ILE A 139 -8.73 -7.65 -11.14
N ILE A 140 -9.20 -8.89 -11.26
CA ILE A 140 -9.02 -9.73 -12.44
C ILE A 140 -10.41 -9.94 -13.06
N ASP A 141 -10.55 -9.61 -14.32
CA ASP A 141 -11.77 -9.84 -15.07
C ASP A 141 -11.44 -10.31 -16.47
N ASN A 142 -11.98 -11.47 -16.88
CA ASN A 142 -11.73 -12.10 -18.18
C ASN A 142 -10.24 -12.19 -18.55
N GLY A 143 -9.38 -12.50 -17.56
CA GLY A 143 -7.93 -12.63 -17.75
C GLY A 143 -7.18 -11.30 -17.83
N LYS A 144 -7.85 -10.16 -17.63
CA LYS A 144 -7.22 -8.84 -17.57
C LYS A 144 -7.14 -8.36 -16.14
N ILE A 145 -6.01 -7.74 -15.78
CA ILE A 145 -5.79 -7.17 -14.46
C ILE A 145 -5.96 -5.66 -14.55
N SER A 146 -6.67 -5.08 -13.59
CA SER A 146 -6.84 -3.64 -13.51
C SER A 146 -6.70 -3.16 -12.06
N THR A 147 -6.26 -1.91 -11.88
CA THR A 147 -6.15 -1.21 -10.60
C THR A 147 -6.63 0.22 -10.76
N PRO A 148 -7.16 0.86 -9.71
CA PRO A 148 -7.51 2.28 -9.77
C PRO A 148 -6.32 3.14 -10.21
N GLU A 149 -6.57 4.08 -11.13
CA GLU A 149 -5.59 5.10 -11.52
C GLU A 149 -5.31 6.07 -10.37
N LEU A 150 -4.14 6.69 -10.34
CA LEU A 150 -3.76 7.61 -9.26
C LEU A 150 -4.73 8.80 -9.13
N ALA A 151 -5.35 9.23 -10.24
CA ALA A 151 -6.37 10.28 -10.24
C ALA A 151 -7.63 9.93 -9.42
N SER A 152 -7.84 8.65 -9.08
CA SER A 152 -8.91 8.22 -8.16
C SER A 152 -8.59 8.53 -6.68
N GLY A 153 -7.41 9.08 -6.35
CA GLY A 153 -6.96 9.40 -5.00
C GLY A 153 -6.37 8.19 -4.24
N THR A 154 -6.08 7.09 -4.93
CA THR A 154 -5.42 5.92 -4.34
C THR A 154 -3.96 6.21 -4.01
N LEU A 155 -3.42 5.53 -3.00
CA LEU A 155 -1.99 5.62 -2.66
C LEU A 155 -1.13 5.05 -3.80
N ALA A 156 -0.03 5.75 -4.14
CA ALA A 156 1.05 5.19 -4.96
C ALA A 156 1.84 4.14 -4.15
N GLY A 157 1.25 2.94 -4.00
CA GLY A 157 1.80 1.87 -3.18
C GLY A 157 3.05 1.24 -3.76
N THR A 158 4.00 0.86 -2.93
CA THR A 158 5.26 0.25 -3.39
C THR A 158 5.03 -1.15 -3.97
N THR A 159 4.15 -1.96 -3.38
CA THR A 159 3.75 -3.25 -3.95
C THR A 159 2.99 -3.05 -5.25
N ARG A 160 2.09 -2.04 -5.32
CA ARG A 160 1.42 -1.66 -6.57
C ARG A 160 2.45 -1.33 -7.67
N ALA A 161 3.47 -0.53 -7.37
CA ALA A 161 4.51 -0.18 -8.32
C ALA A 161 5.31 -1.41 -8.80
N VAL A 162 5.60 -2.35 -7.89
CA VAL A 162 6.24 -3.63 -8.25
C VAL A 162 5.37 -4.41 -9.23
N LEU A 163 4.06 -4.54 -8.94
CA LEU A 163 3.14 -5.25 -9.83
C LEU A 163 3.07 -4.61 -11.23
N LEU A 164 2.92 -3.30 -11.31
CA LEU A 164 2.88 -2.57 -12.59
C LEU A 164 4.17 -2.70 -13.39
N ASN A 165 5.31 -2.82 -12.72
CA ASN A 165 6.60 -2.99 -13.38
C ASN A 165 6.80 -4.41 -13.93
N TYR A 166 6.39 -5.44 -13.18
CA TYR A 166 6.59 -6.85 -13.57
C TYR A 166 5.45 -7.41 -14.44
N PHE A 167 4.28 -6.78 -14.41
CA PHE A 167 3.10 -7.14 -15.19
C PHE A 167 2.61 -5.91 -15.95
N PRO A 168 3.31 -5.51 -17.04
CA PRO A 168 3.01 -4.28 -17.77
C PRO A 168 1.64 -4.30 -18.48
N GLU A 169 0.99 -5.45 -18.52
CA GLU A 169 -0.39 -5.61 -19.01
C GLU A 169 -1.44 -5.14 -17.99
N ILE A 170 -1.07 -4.85 -16.75
CA ILE A 170 -2.00 -4.30 -15.75
C ILE A 170 -2.45 -2.91 -16.16
N LEU A 171 -3.76 -2.72 -16.24
CA LEU A 171 -4.38 -1.46 -16.65
C LEU A 171 -4.64 -0.58 -15.41
N GLU A 172 -4.07 0.63 -15.44
CA GLU A 172 -4.46 1.70 -14.53
C GLU A 172 -5.67 2.42 -15.12
N ARG A 173 -6.81 2.34 -14.45
CA ARG A 173 -8.05 2.94 -14.93
C ARG A 173 -9.03 3.25 -13.81
N LYS A 174 -10.09 3.98 -14.13
CA LYS A 174 -11.25 4.12 -13.24
C LYS A 174 -11.93 2.76 -13.07
N LEU A 175 -12.29 2.45 -11.84
CA LEU A 175 -13.07 1.29 -11.46
C LEU A 175 -14.31 1.76 -10.69
N VAL A 176 -15.41 1.05 -10.86
CA VAL A 176 -16.65 1.27 -10.10
C VAL A 176 -16.97 0.05 -9.23
N SER A 177 -17.78 0.23 -8.20
CA SER A 177 -18.06 -0.83 -7.22
C SER A 177 -18.70 -2.07 -7.84
N GLU A 178 -19.53 -1.92 -8.89
CA GLU A 178 -20.19 -3.00 -9.59
C GLU A 178 -19.21 -3.93 -10.31
N GLU A 179 -18.03 -3.42 -10.68
CA GLU A 179 -16.97 -4.23 -11.28
C GLU A 179 -16.33 -5.15 -10.24
N LEU A 180 -16.24 -4.71 -8.97
CA LEU A 180 -15.74 -5.55 -7.87
C LEU A 180 -16.61 -6.78 -7.65
N GLU A 181 -17.93 -6.65 -7.85
CA GLU A 181 -18.88 -7.75 -7.69
C GLU A 181 -18.81 -8.77 -8.84
N LYS A 182 -18.50 -8.33 -10.04
CA LYS A 182 -18.49 -9.14 -11.27
C LYS A 182 -17.15 -9.76 -11.58
N ALA A 183 -16.07 -9.20 -11.08
CA ALA A 183 -14.70 -9.65 -11.37
C ALA A 183 -14.47 -11.13 -11.04
N ASP A 184 -13.59 -11.80 -11.78
CA ASP A 184 -13.12 -13.15 -11.49
C ASP A 184 -12.35 -13.21 -10.15
N ALA A 185 -11.62 -12.15 -9.82
CA ALA A 185 -11.00 -11.96 -8.51
C ALA A 185 -10.88 -10.48 -8.15
N VAL A 186 -10.89 -10.22 -6.83
CA VAL A 186 -10.56 -8.93 -6.20
C VAL A 186 -9.51 -9.20 -5.14
N PHE A 187 -8.45 -8.41 -5.13
CA PHE A 187 -7.40 -8.54 -4.14
C PHE A 187 -6.82 -7.19 -3.74
N LEU A 188 -6.26 -7.13 -2.56
CA LEU A 188 -5.57 -5.98 -2.00
C LEU A 188 -4.07 -6.25 -1.93
N THR A 189 -3.27 -5.17 -2.00
CA THR A 189 -1.81 -5.30 -1.91
C THR A 189 -1.20 -4.26 -0.99
N ASN A 190 -0.24 -4.68 -0.18
CA ASN A 190 0.63 -3.78 0.58
C ASN A 190 2.00 -4.40 0.86
N SER A 191 2.96 -3.60 1.29
CA SER A 191 4.35 -4.02 1.52
C SER A 191 4.57 -4.88 2.78
N VAL A 192 3.56 -5.08 3.61
CA VAL A 192 3.66 -5.88 4.84
C VAL A 192 3.08 -7.28 4.64
N ARG A 193 1.93 -7.36 3.97
CA ARG A 193 1.17 -8.61 3.79
C ARG A 193 1.20 -9.15 2.37
N GLY A 194 1.81 -8.41 1.43
CA GLY A 194 1.85 -8.80 0.02
C GLY A 194 0.47 -8.71 -0.63
N ILE A 195 -0.02 -9.83 -1.16
CA ILE A 195 -1.33 -9.97 -1.78
C ILE A 195 -2.31 -10.58 -0.78
N GLN A 196 -3.46 -9.95 -0.61
CA GLN A 196 -4.56 -10.42 0.21
C GLN A 196 -5.84 -10.52 -0.63
N ILE A 197 -6.47 -11.70 -0.64
CA ILE A 197 -7.59 -12.00 -1.51
C ILE A 197 -8.88 -11.61 -0.82
N VAL A 198 -9.68 -10.79 -1.49
CA VAL A 198 -11.02 -10.41 -1.07
C VAL A 198 -12.03 -11.46 -1.53
N ARG A 199 -11.92 -11.83 -2.80
CA ARG A 199 -12.72 -12.89 -3.43
C ARG A 199 -12.03 -13.38 -4.71
N ALA A 200 -12.25 -14.64 -5.06
CA ALA A 200 -11.81 -15.18 -6.33
C ALA A 200 -12.69 -16.39 -6.72
N ASN A 201 -13.10 -16.46 -7.98
CA ASN A 201 -13.65 -17.68 -8.55
C ASN A 201 -12.50 -18.62 -8.97
N GLN A 202 -12.81 -19.75 -9.58
CA GLN A 202 -11.80 -20.72 -9.98
C GLN A 202 -10.74 -20.16 -10.94
N LYS A 203 -11.15 -19.34 -11.93
CA LYS A 203 -10.23 -18.71 -12.91
C LYS A 203 -9.32 -17.69 -12.23
N GLY A 204 -9.90 -16.78 -11.45
CA GLY A 204 -9.16 -15.77 -10.70
C GLY A 204 -8.18 -16.39 -9.71
N SER A 205 -8.53 -17.48 -9.07
CA SER A 205 -7.66 -18.21 -8.15
C SER A 205 -6.42 -18.80 -8.83
N VAL A 206 -6.55 -19.30 -10.04
CA VAL A 206 -5.39 -19.82 -10.82
C VAL A 206 -4.42 -18.69 -11.12
N MET A 207 -4.91 -17.59 -11.71
CA MET A 207 -4.07 -16.43 -12.03
C MET A 207 -3.39 -15.83 -10.81
N LEU A 208 -4.10 -15.70 -9.68
CA LEU A 208 -3.52 -15.19 -8.44
C LEU A 208 -2.42 -16.09 -7.89
N LYS A 209 -2.57 -17.41 -7.96
CA LYS A 209 -1.51 -18.36 -7.54
C LYS A 209 -0.26 -18.19 -8.39
N GLU A 210 -0.41 -18.13 -9.71
CA GLU A 210 0.72 -17.91 -10.63
C GLU A 210 1.43 -16.57 -10.34
N MET A 211 0.69 -15.50 -10.14
CA MET A 211 1.22 -14.18 -9.79
C MET A 211 1.98 -14.22 -8.45
N ILE A 212 1.42 -14.84 -7.42
CA ILE A 212 2.06 -15.00 -6.11
C ILE A 212 3.37 -15.78 -6.23
N GLU A 213 3.39 -16.86 -7.01
CA GLU A 213 4.60 -17.66 -7.25
C GLU A 213 5.69 -16.85 -7.97
N GLN A 214 5.31 -16.07 -8.99
CA GLN A 214 6.25 -15.21 -9.71
C GLN A 214 6.83 -14.13 -8.80
N LEU A 215 6.01 -13.46 -7.99
CA LEU A 215 6.47 -12.45 -7.04
C LEU A 215 7.40 -13.03 -5.98
N ASN A 216 7.11 -14.20 -5.45
CA ASN A 216 7.99 -14.87 -4.49
C ASN A 216 9.36 -15.18 -5.10
N LYS A 217 9.44 -15.63 -6.35
CA LYS A 217 10.70 -15.86 -7.06
C LYS A 217 11.50 -14.57 -7.22
N LEU A 218 10.84 -13.47 -7.59
CA LEU A 218 11.47 -12.15 -7.76
C LEU A 218 12.00 -11.59 -6.43
N MET A 219 11.27 -11.76 -5.35
CA MET A 219 11.69 -11.31 -4.01
C MET A 219 12.92 -12.06 -3.51
N ILE A 220 13.01 -13.37 -3.75
CA ILE A 220 14.18 -14.18 -3.38
C ILE A 220 15.43 -13.71 -4.13
N SER A 221 15.33 -13.41 -5.42
CA SER A 221 16.47 -12.90 -6.20
C SER A 221 16.94 -11.53 -5.73
N SER A 222 16.01 -10.62 -5.36
CA SER A 222 16.38 -9.27 -4.90
C SER A 222 17.00 -9.22 -3.50
N ILE A 223 16.80 -10.24 -2.67
CA ILE A 223 17.41 -10.33 -1.32
C ILE A 223 18.90 -10.75 -1.43
N GLN A 224 19.30 -11.43 -2.49
CA GLN A 224 20.70 -11.84 -2.71
C GLN A 224 21.61 -10.67 -3.10
N ASP A 225 21.06 -9.53 -3.52
CA ASP A 225 21.77 -8.30 -3.92
C ASP A 225 21.91 -7.27 -2.77
N PHE A 226 21.51 -7.60 -1.53
CA PHE A 226 21.62 -6.79 -0.32
C PHE A 226 22.71 -7.32 0.63
#